data_439fb9c2fa2df01ceb701b66af336686
#
_entry.id   439fb9c2fa2df01ceb701b66af336686
#
_cell.length_a   1.000
_cell.length_b   1.000
_cell.length_c   1.000
_cell.angle_alpha   90.00
_cell.angle_beta   90.00
_cell.angle_gamma   90.00
#
_symmetry.space_group_name_H-M   'P 1'
#
loop_
_entity.id
_entity.type
_entity.pdbx_description
1 polymer ?
#
loop_
_entity_poly.entity_id
_entity_poly.type
_entity_poly.pdbx_seq_one_letter_code
_entity_poly.pdbx_strand_id
1 'polypeptide(L)'
;MSRILLADDSPHAQRMGERILRDEGHEVITVSDGKVAMLRLQDAAPDLIIADISMPEVTGYELCEYVKRHGGMPVILTAGAVEPIDEQEVDRVRADGILKKPFEASLLLASIGRFVSGARRSSRKNDSDGPVSLPKISAQPRSVTVLDPEQIRAAVTVALDAAMPALIDQISERVIAALSGKRPDGVK
;
A
#
# COMPACT_ATOMS: atom_id res chain seq x y z
N MET A 1 7.17 6.40 16.30
CA MET A 1 8.03 6.26 15.13
C MET A 1 8.29 4.78 14.96
N SER A 2 7.94 4.21 13.82
CA SER A 2 8.16 2.79 13.52
C SER A 2 8.87 2.69 12.18
N ARG A 3 9.61 1.62 11.98
CA ARG A 3 10.31 1.33 10.73
C ARG A 3 9.46 0.41 9.88
N ILE A 4 9.15 0.82 8.67
CA ILE A 4 8.26 0.11 7.75
C ILE A 4 9.04 -0.27 6.49
N LEU A 5 9.00 -1.53 6.11
CA LEU A 5 9.50 -2.01 4.83
C LEU A 5 8.34 -2.01 3.82
N LEU A 6 8.48 -1.24 2.75
CA LEU A 6 7.52 -1.14 1.66
C LEU A 6 8.09 -1.83 0.41
N ALA A 7 7.54 -2.96 0.07
CA ALA A 7 7.89 -3.75 -1.10
C ALA A 7 6.81 -3.61 -2.17
N ASP A 8 7.16 -3.05 -3.33
CA ASP A 8 6.24 -2.80 -4.44
C ASP A 8 7.07 -2.60 -5.71
N ASP A 9 6.73 -3.23 -6.82
CA ASP A 9 7.46 -3.13 -8.07
C ASP A 9 7.16 -1.84 -8.85
N SER A 10 6.08 -1.15 -8.48
CA SER A 10 5.70 0.13 -9.07
C SER A 10 6.41 1.32 -8.40
N PRO A 11 7.30 2.04 -9.11
CA PRO A 11 7.96 3.23 -8.55
C PRO A 11 6.97 4.34 -8.14
N HIS A 12 5.79 4.36 -8.75
CA HIS A 12 4.74 5.31 -8.40
C HIS A 12 4.10 4.95 -7.06
N ALA A 13 3.73 3.69 -6.87
CA ALA A 13 3.15 3.20 -5.64
C ALA A 13 4.13 3.32 -4.47
N GLN A 14 5.42 2.98 -4.68
CA GLN A 14 6.47 3.19 -3.69
C GLN A 14 6.54 4.64 -3.22
N ARG A 15 6.65 5.61 -4.15
CA ARG A 15 6.74 7.04 -3.80
C ARG A 15 5.50 7.53 -3.06
N MET A 16 4.32 7.09 -3.48
CA MET A 16 3.07 7.47 -2.82
C MET A 16 2.98 6.90 -1.40
N GLY A 17 3.22 5.61 -1.24
CA GLY A 17 3.21 4.95 0.07
C GLY A 17 4.29 5.50 1.00
N GLU A 18 5.52 5.67 0.49
CA GLU A 18 6.63 6.26 1.24
C GLU A 18 6.30 7.66 1.76
N ARG A 19 5.73 8.52 0.91
CA ARG A 19 5.34 9.87 1.30
C ARG A 19 4.30 9.86 2.41
N ILE A 20 3.20 9.09 2.24
CA ILE A 20 2.14 9.00 3.25
C ILE A 20 2.70 8.56 4.61
N LEU A 21 3.54 7.53 4.61
CA LEU A 21 4.09 6.96 5.83
C LEU A 21 5.12 7.89 6.50
N ARG A 22 5.93 8.59 5.72
CA ARG A 22 6.90 9.56 6.23
C ARG A 22 6.24 10.82 6.79
N ASP A 23 5.18 11.29 6.15
CA ASP A 23 4.40 12.45 6.62
C ASP A 23 3.80 12.16 8.02
N GLU A 24 3.53 10.89 8.35
CA GLU A 24 3.09 10.43 9.67
C GLU A 24 4.25 10.10 10.64
N GLY A 25 5.48 10.39 10.25
CA GLY A 25 6.66 10.26 11.10
C GLY A 25 7.22 8.85 11.22
N HIS A 26 6.95 7.97 10.24
CA HIS A 26 7.56 6.64 10.15
C HIS A 26 8.86 6.67 9.33
N GLU A 27 9.79 5.78 9.66
CA GLU A 27 10.95 5.48 8.83
C GLU A 27 10.54 4.45 7.77
N VAL A 28 10.77 4.74 6.48
CA VAL A 28 10.34 3.88 5.37
C VAL A 28 11.53 3.43 4.55
N ILE A 29 11.63 2.13 4.35
CA ILE A 29 12.59 1.48 3.47
C ILE A 29 11.82 0.90 2.30
N THR A 30 12.11 1.37 1.10
CA THR A 30 11.45 0.90 -0.14
C THR A 30 12.32 -0.12 -0.86
N VAL A 31 11.68 -1.17 -1.38
CA VAL A 31 12.31 -2.19 -2.23
C VAL A 31 11.38 -2.54 -3.39
N SER A 32 11.95 -2.96 -4.51
CA SER A 32 11.21 -3.19 -5.76
C SER A 32 10.88 -4.65 -6.07
N ASP A 33 11.31 -5.57 -5.21
CA ASP A 33 11.01 -7.00 -5.36
C ASP A 33 11.05 -7.73 -4.01
N GLY A 34 10.41 -8.89 -3.96
CA GLY A 34 10.28 -9.67 -2.74
C GLY A 34 11.59 -10.32 -2.28
N LYS A 35 12.51 -10.63 -3.20
CA LYS A 35 13.82 -11.21 -2.86
C LYS A 35 14.72 -10.19 -2.17
N VAL A 36 14.76 -8.96 -2.69
CA VAL A 36 15.46 -7.85 -2.02
C VAL A 36 14.80 -7.56 -0.67
N ALA A 37 13.45 -7.63 -0.59
CA ALA A 37 12.75 -7.50 0.68
C ALA A 37 13.26 -8.52 1.71
N MET A 38 13.32 -9.81 1.35
CA MET A 38 13.82 -10.87 2.24
C MET A 38 15.26 -10.62 2.71
N LEU A 39 16.14 -10.18 1.82
CA LEU A 39 17.53 -9.85 2.17
C LEU A 39 17.63 -8.67 3.15
N ARG A 40 16.76 -7.68 2.99
CA ARG A 40 16.74 -6.49 3.82
C ARG A 40 16.13 -6.70 5.20
N LEU A 41 15.36 -7.78 5.42
CA LEU A 41 14.70 -8.01 6.72
C LEU A 41 15.67 -8.07 7.89
N GLN A 42 16.84 -8.68 7.70
CA GLN A 42 17.82 -8.83 8.78
C GLN A 42 18.49 -7.49 9.14
N ASP A 43 18.87 -6.71 8.14
CA ASP A 43 19.57 -5.44 8.33
C ASP A 43 18.60 -4.31 8.71
N ALA A 44 17.43 -4.31 8.12
CA ALA A 44 16.43 -3.27 8.32
C ALA A 44 15.68 -3.41 9.64
N ALA A 45 15.51 -4.63 10.15
CA ALA A 45 14.72 -4.94 11.35
C ALA A 45 13.42 -4.11 11.42
N PRO A 46 12.53 -4.20 10.41
CA PRO A 46 11.32 -3.40 10.36
C PRO A 46 10.31 -3.85 11.43
N ASP A 47 9.45 -2.94 11.85
CA ASP A 47 8.34 -3.23 12.76
C ASP A 47 7.10 -3.75 12.01
N LEU A 48 7.01 -3.44 10.72
CA LEU A 48 5.88 -3.78 9.83
C LEU A 48 6.35 -3.88 8.38
N ILE A 49 5.75 -4.78 7.63
CA ILE A 49 5.94 -4.91 6.19
C ILE A 49 4.64 -4.58 5.46
N ILE A 50 4.75 -3.83 4.37
CA ILE A 50 3.69 -3.62 3.38
C ILE A 50 4.23 -4.19 2.08
N ALA A 51 3.55 -5.18 1.49
CA ALA A 51 4.03 -5.89 0.32
C ALA A 51 2.97 -6.01 -0.77
N ASP A 52 3.33 -5.66 -1.99
CA ASP A 52 2.49 -5.93 -3.15
C ASP A 52 2.41 -7.44 -3.42
N ILE A 53 1.21 -7.95 -3.73
CA ILE A 53 1.04 -9.38 -4.05
C ILE A 53 1.73 -9.75 -5.36
N SER A 54 1.80 -8.84 -6.33
CA SER A 54 2.39 -9.05 -7.65
C SER A 54 3.75 -8.39 -7.77
N MET A 55 4.77 -9.07 -7.29
CA MET A 55 6.16 -8.64 -7.47
C MET A 55 6.95 -9.68 -8.26
N PRO A 56 8.00 -9.27 -9.00
CA PRO A 56 8.88 -10.19 -9.68
C PRO A 56 9.66 -11.06 -8.70
N GLU A 57 10.07 -12.25 -9.14
CA GLU A 57 10.84 -13.27 -8.43
C GLU A 57 10.15 -13.85 -7.19
N VAL A 58 9.78 -13.03 -6.22
CA VAL A 58 9.11 -13.43 -4.98
C VAL A 58 7.87 -12.58 -4.79
N THR A 59 6.73 -13.21 -4.78
CA THR A 59 5.42 -12.58 -4.58
C THR A 59 5.23 -12.07 -3.15
N GLY A 60 4.27 -11.15 -2.94
CA GLY A 60 3.93 -10.71 -1.58
C GLY A 60 3.42 -11.84 -0.70
N TYR A 61 2.75 -12.82 -1.27
CA TYR A 61 2.31 -14.02 -0.54
C TYR A 61 3.49 -14.85 -0.02
N GLU A 62 4.48 -15.11 -0.87
CA GLU A 62 5.68 -15.85 -0.50
C GLU A 62 6.53 -15.09 0.52
N LEU A 63 6.65 -13.77 0.35
CA LEU A 63 7.32 -12.91 1.33
C LEU A 63 6.59 -12.94 2.69
N CYS A 64 5.26 -12.86 2.69
CA CYS A 64 4.44 -12.95 3.90
C CYS A 64 4.65 -14.30 4.60
N GLU A 65 4.57 -15.40 3.86
CA GLU A 65 4.79 -16.75 4.40
C GLU A 65 6.18 -16.89 5.03
N TYR A 66 7.20 -16.39 4.34
CA TYR A 66 8.57 -16.39 4.85
C TYR A 66 8.69 -15.63 6.17
N VAL A 67 8.14 -14.41 6.23
CA VAL A 67 8.17 -13.56 7.43
C VAL A 67 7.44 -14.20 8.60
N LYS A 68 6.27 -14.79 8.34
CA LYS A 68 5.48 -15.47 9.39
C LYS A 68 6.18 -16.70 9.96
N ARG A 69 6.95 -17.40 9.16
CA ARG A 69 7.75 -18.55 9.63
C ARG A 69 8.99 -18.14 10.43
N HIS A 70 9.58 -16.97 10.16
CA HIS A 70 10.88 -16.58 10.74
C HIS A 70 10.83 -15.49 11.81
N GLY A 71 9.68 -14.95 12.15
CA GLY A 71 9.62 -13.88 13.15
C GLY A 71 8.22 -13.41 13.52
N GLY A 72 7.21 -13.78 12.72
CA GLY A 72 5.82 -13.43 12.99
C GLY A 72 5.50 -11.92 12.90
N MET A 73 6.38 -11.16 12.29
CA MET A 73 6.19 -9.71 12.08
C MET A 73 4.89 -9.42 11.33
N PRO A 74 4.21 -8.30 11.62
CA PRO A 74 3.02 -7.90 10.88
C PRO A 74 3.31 -7.67 9.39
N VAL A 75 2.44 -8.22 8.53
CA VAL A 75 2.51 -8.05 7.07
C VAL A 75 1.14 -7.63 6.55
N ILE A 76 1.08 -6.50 5.87
CA ILE A 76 -0.09 -6.03 5.12
C ILE A 76 0.21 -6.22 3.64
N LEU A 77 -0.67 -6.94 2.94
CA LEU A 77 -0.58 -7.11 1.51
C LEU A 77 -1.26 -5.95 0.77
N THR A 78 -0.78 -5.62 -0.41
CA THR A 78 -1.45 -4.68 -1.32
C THR A 78 -1.69 -5.34 -2.66
N ALA A 79 -2.82 -5.04 -3.31
CA ALA A 79 -3.20 -5.60 -4.60
C ALA A 79 -3.64 -4.50 -5.56
N GLY A 80 -3.38 -4.64 -6.84
CA GLY A 80 -3.87 -3.75 -7.90
C GLY A 80 -5.40 -3.74 -7.98
N ALA A 81 -5.98 -2.67 -8.55
CA ALA A 81 -7.44 -2.49 -8.61
C ALA A 81 -8.17 -3.63 -9.35
N VAL A 82 -7.56 -4.13 -10.42
CA VAL A 82 -8.11 -5.20 -11.27
C VAL A 82 -7.55 -6.59 -10.92
N GLU A 83 -6.66 -6.64 -9.95
CA GLU A 83 -5.99 -7.86 -9.54
C GLU A 83 -6.89 -8.69 -8.62
N PRO A 84 -7.11 -9.97 -8.94
CA PRO A 84 -7.90 -10.83 -8.08
C PRO A 84 -7.14 -11.10 -6.77
N ILE A 85 -7.83 -10.91 -5.66
CA ILE A 85 -7.30 -11.30 -4.35
C ILE A 85 -7.76 -12.72 -4.08
N ASP A 86 -6.82 -13.61 -3.86
CA ASP A 86 -7.11 -14.95 -3.37
C ASP A 86 -7.20 -14.94 -1.85
N GLU A 87 -8.43 -14.91 -1.32
CA GLU A 87 -8.68 -14.90 0.12
C GLU A 87 -8.12 -16.14 0.81
N GLN A 88 -8.11 -17.31 0.13
CA GLN A 88 -7.55 -18.54 0.67
C GLN A 88 -6.03 -18.43 0.84
N GLU A 89 -5.36 -17.81 -0.12
CA GLU A 89 -3.92 -17.54 -0.02
C GLU A 89 -3.62 -16.51 1.09
N VAL A 90 -4.41 -15.45 1.22
CA VAL A 90 -4.28 -14.45 2.30
C VAL A 90 -4.35 -15.12 3.67
N ASP A 91 -5.35 -16.00 3.86
CA ASP A 91 -5.51 -16.75 5.10
C ASP A 91 -4.39 -17.77 5.32
N ARG A 92 -3.99 -18.49 4.26
CA ARG A 92 -2.89 -19.47 4.30
C ARG A 92 -1.59 -18.86 4.79
N VAL A 93 -1.22 -17.71 4.23
CA VAL A 93 0.01 -17.01 4.60
C VAL A 93 -0.12 -16.20 5.89
N ARG A 94 -1.32 -16.12 6.48
CA ARG A 94 -1.63 -15.37 7.70
C ARG A 94 -1.27 -13.89 7.59
N ALA A 95 -1.62 -13.26 6.48
CA ALA A 95 -1.46 -11.84 6.34
C ALA A 95 -2.32 -11.10 7.37
N ASP A 96 -1.80 -10.02 7.92
CA ASP A 96 -2.52 -9.25 8.95
C ASP A 96 -3.53 -8.27 8.36
N GLY A 97 -3.51 -8.08 7.07
CA GLY A 97 -4.46 -7.28 6.31
C GLY A 97 -4.14 -7.26 4.83
N ILE A 98 -5.09 -6.77 4.06
CA ILE A 98 -4.93 -6.52 2.63
C ILE A 98 -5.59 -5.21 2.24
N LEU A 99 -4.96 -4.46 1.33
CA LEU A 99 -5.43 -3.19 0.80
C LEU A 99 -5.47 -3.24 -0.73
N LYS A 100 -6.56 -2.76 -1.32
CA LYS A 100 -6.63 -2.56 -2.79
C LYS A 100 -6.10 -1.18 -3.19
N LYS A 101 -5.28 -1.13 -4.21
CA LYS A 101 -4.81 0.10 -4.87
C LYS A 101 -5.85 0.57 -5.91
N PRO A 102 -6.04 1.87 -6.12
CA PRO A 102 -5.47 2.96 -5.35
C PRO A 102 -6.13 3.07 -3.96
N PHE A 103 -5.36 3.29 -2.92
CA PHE A 103 -5.88 3.49 -1.57
C PHE A 103 -5.61 4.93 -1.10
N GLU A 104 -6.52 5.45 -0.31
CA GLU A 104 -6.35 6.74 0.35
C GLU A 104 -5.37 6.63 1.53
N ALA A 105 -4.70 7.75 1.86
CA ALA A 105 -3.80 7.82 3.01
C ALA A 105 -4.48 7.37 4.30
N SER A 106 -5.73 7.77 4.51
CA SER A 106 -6.55 7.38 5.66
C SER A 106 -6.71 5.87 5.83
N LEU A 107 -6.91 5.13 4.73
CA LEU A 107 -7.06 3.68 4.74
C LEU A 107 -5.72 2.98 5.04
N LEU A 108 -4.64 3.45 4.42
CA LEU A 108 -3.30 2.93 4.71
C LEU A 108 -2.95 3.12 6.19
N LEU A 109 -3.13 4.33 6.70
CA LEU A 109 -2.81 4.66 8.09
C LEU A 109 -3.69 3.92 9.09
N ALA A 110 -4.98 3.74 8.80
CA ALA A 110 -5.88 2.95 9.64
C ALA A 110 -5.46 1.48 9.71
N SER A 111 -5.02 0.90 8.58
CA SER A 111 -4.60 -0.51 8.54
C SER A 111 -3.29 -0.77 9.29
N ILE A 112 -2.34 0.17 9.29
CA ILE A 112 -1.08 0.05 10.02
C ILE A 112 -1.20 0.44 11.50
N GLY A 113 -2.18 1.28 11.87
CA GLY A 113 -2.27 1.92 13.18
C GLY A 113 -2.24 0.94 14.36
N ARG A 114 -2.87 -0.23 14.23
CA ARG A 114 -2.89 -1.27 15.25
C ARG A 114 -1.52 -1.91 15.50
N PHE A 115 -0.62 -1.90 14.51
CA PHE A 115 0.70 -2.50 14.59
C PHE A 115 1.75 -1.51 15.06
N VAL A 116 1.72 -0.29 14.55
CA VAL A 116 2.70 0.75 14.91
C VAL A 116 2.47 1.34 16.30
N SER A 117 1.24 1.30 16.82
CA SER A 117 0.92 1.68 18.20
C SER A 117 1.38 0.64 19.24
N GLY A 118 1.55 -0.62 18.85
CA GLY A 118 2.01 -1.71 19.72
C GLY A 118 3.50 -1.67 20.06
N ALA A 119 4.33 -1.09 19.21
CA ALA A 119 5.77 -0.98 19.43
C ALA A 119 6.14 -0.14 20.69
N ARG A 120 5.20 0.67 21.19
CA ARG A 120 5.38 1.40 22.47
C ARG A 120 5.12 0.55 23.72
N ARG A 121 4.60 -0.68 23.60
CA ARG A 121 4.24 -1.53 24.76
C ARG A 121 5.29 -2.55 25.17
N SER A 122 6.31 -2.82 24.37
CA SER A 122 7.35 -3.80 24.76
C SER A 122 8.46 -3.24 25.65
N SER A 123 8.47 -1.94 25.97
CA SER A 123 9.47 -1.33 26.85
C SER A 123 9.00 -1.03 28.28
N ARG A 124 7.81 -1.45 28.64
CA ARG A 124 7.33 -1.36 30.03
C ARG A 124 6.83 -2.70 30.53
N LYS A 125 7.79 -3.53 30.95
CA LYS A 125 7.58 -4.56 31.97
C LYS A 125 7.88 -3.87 33.28
N ASN A 126 6.89 -3.63 34.08
CA ASN A 126 6.74 -3.94 35.51
C ASN A 126 5.65 -3.06 36.12
N ASP A 127 4.85 -3.81 36.85
CA ASP A 127 4.16 -3.53 38.11
C ASP A 127 2.72 -3.02 38.11
N SER A 128 1.97 -3.94 38.67
CA SER A 128 0.86 -3.84 39.65
C SER A 128 -0.57 -3.56 39.16
N ASP A 129 -1.32 -4.64 39.29
CA ASP A 129 -2.67 -4.79 39.87
C ASP A 129 -3.74 -3.68 39.69
N GLY A 130 -4.86 -4.12 39.14
CA GLY A 130 -6.18 -3.57 39.37
C GLY A 130 -7.13 -3.74 38.18
N PRO A 131 -8.34 -4.32 38.37
CA PRO A 131 -9.29 -4.48 37.28
C PRO A 131 -9.93 -3.14 36.92
N VAL A 132 -9.52 -2.57 35.79
CA VAL A 132 -10.15 -1.36 35.25
C VAL A 132 -11.34 -1.78 34.39
N SER A 133 -12.53 -1.45 34.87
CA SER A 133 -13.80 -1.56 34.17
C SER A 133 -13.75 -0.89 32.80
N LEU A 134 -14.14 -1.65 31.77
CA LEU A 134 -14.32 -1.16 30.41
C LEU A 134 -15.49 -0.15 30.35
N PRO A 135 -15.30 1.05 29.79
CA PRO A 135 -16.44 1.88 29.47
C PRO A 135 -17.19 1.25 28.29
N LYS A 136 -18.49 1.00 28.50
CA LYS A 136 -19.42 0.62 27.42
C LYS A 136 -19.49 1.76 26.41
N ILE A 137 -18.83 1.58 25.26
CA ILE A 137 -19.03 2.45 24.12
C ILE A 137 -20.35 2.00 23.47
N SER A 138 -21.37 2.81 23.63
CA SER A 138 -22.62 2.68 22.88
C SER A 138 -22.30 2.95 21.40
N ALA A 139 -22.36 1.90 20.61
CA ALA A 139 -22.26 2.00 19.17
C ALA A 139 -23.53 2.66 18.64
N GLN A 140 -23.47 3.96 18.38
CA GLN A 140 -24.43 4.59 17.46
C GLN A 140 -23.95 4.27 16.04
N PRO A 141 -24.79 3.75 15.15
CA PRO A 141 -24.43 3.54 13.76
C PRO A 141 -24.23 4.92 13.11
N ARG A 142 -22.98 5.25 12.79
CA ARG A 142 -22.72 6.34 11.87
C ARG A 142 -23.27 5.88 10.53
N SER A 143 -24.24 6.63 10.01
CA SER A 143 -24.81 6.44 8.69
C SER A 143 -23.66 6.50 7.67
N VAL A 144 -23.28 5.34 7.17
CA VAL A 144 -22.47 5.23 5.95
C VAL A 144 -23.35 5.78 4.85
N THR A 145 -23.03 6.94 4.32
CA THR A 145 -23.63 7.44 3.09
C THR A 145 -23.22 6.44 2.01
N VAL A 146 -24.11 5.53 1.67
CA VAL A 146 -23.94 4.63 0.53
C VAL A 146 -24.00 5.55 -0.68
N LEU A 147 -22.83 5.84 -1.26
CA LEU A 147 -22.76 6.55 -2.53
C LEU A 147 -23.42 5.64 -3.57
N ASP A 148 -24.49 6.14 -4.15
CA ASP A 148 -25.23 5.45 -5.21
C ASP A 148 -24.26 5.18 -6.37
N PRO A 149 -24.12 3.93 -6.82
CA PRO A 149 -23.26 3.57 -7.97
C PRO A 149 -23.56 4.40 -9.24
N GLU A 150 -24.79 4.85 -9.42
CA GLU A 150 -25.20 5.74 -10.51
C GLU A 150 -24.59 7.14 -10.37
N GLN A 151 -24.52 7.67 -9.15
CA GLN A 151 -23.89 8.97 -8.90
C GLN A 151 -22.39 8.92 -9.15
N ILE A 152 -21.75 7.80 -8.78
CA ILE A 152 -20.32 7.57 -9.04
C ILE A 152 -20.08 7.47 -10.55
N ARG A 153 -20.91 6.73 -11.28
CA ARG A 153 -20.83 6.64 -12.75
C ARG A 153 -21.00 7.99 -13.42
N ALA A 154 -22.00 8.76 -13.01
CA ALA A 154 -22.23 10.10 -13.54
C ALA A 154 -21.03 11.04 -13.29
N ALA A 155 -20.46 11.03 -12.08
CA ALA A 155 -19.29 11.83 -11.74
C ALA A 155 -18.05 11.42 -12.55
N VAL A 156 -17.84 10.12 -12.73
CA VAL A 156 -16.73 9.58 -13.55
C VAL A 156 -16.92 9.95 -15.02
N THR A 157 -18.14 9.89 -15.57
CA THR A 157 -18.42 10.27 -16.95
C THR A 157 -18.14 11.75 -17.19
N VAL A 158 -18.60 12.62 -16.28
CA VAL A 158 -18.34 14.07 -16.38
C VAL A 158 -16.83 14.37 -16.27
N ALA A 159 -16.12 13.69 -15.40
CA ALA A 159 -14.67 13.87 -15.23
C ALA A 159 -13.90 13.38 -16.48
N LEU A 160 -14.31 12.27 -17.08
CA LEU A 160 -13.74 11.76 -18.32
C LEU A 160 -14.01 12.71 -19.51
N ASP A 161 -15.24 13.16 -19.66
CA ASP A 161 -15.62 14.09 -20.74
C ASP A 161 -14.82 15.40 -20.65
N ALA A 162 -14.61 15.91 -19.43
CA ALA A 162 -13.80 17.09 -19.21
C ALA A 162 -12.29 16.88 -19.49
N ALA A 163 -11.78 15.68 -19.25
CA ALA A 163 -10.37 15.35 -19.45
C ALA A 163 -10.03 14.86 -20.87
N MET A 164 -11.00 14.32 -21.61
CA MET A 164 -10.80 13.72 -22.93
C MET A 164 -10.17 14.67 -23.95
N PRO A 165 -10.59 15.94 -24.11
CA PRO A 165 -9.99 16.83 -25.09
C PRO A 165 -8.49 17.02 -24.87
N ALA A 166 -8.07 17.28 -23.63
CA ALA A 166 -6.66 17.47 -23.29
C ALA A 166 -5.83 16.20 -23.49
N LEU A 167 -6.43 15.04 -23.23
CA LEU A 167 -5.77 13.74 -23.44
C LEU A 167 -5.61 13.42 -24.93
N ILE A 168 -6.61 13.73 -25.75
CA ILE A 168 -6.55 13.56 -27.21
C ILE A 168 -5.48 14.47 -27.80
N ASP A 169 -5.40 15.73 -27.40
CA ASP A 169 -4.40 16.67 -27.85
C ASP A 169 -2.99 16.20 -27.49
N GLN A 170 -2.79 15.75 -26.25
CA GLN A 170 -1.50 15.26 -25.77
C GLN A 170 -1.04 13.98 -26.49
N ILE A 171 -1.96 13.05 -26.76
CA ILE A 171 -1.68 11.83 -27.53
C ILE A 171 -1.38 12.19 -28.99
N SER A 172 -2.19 13.07 -29.59
CA SER A 172 -2.02 13.49 -30.97
C SER A 172 -0.67 14.17 -31.20
N GLU A 173 -0.25 15.07 -30.31
CA GLU A 173 1.07 15.70 -30.37
C GLU A 173 2.20 14.67 -30.28
N ARG A 174 2.10 13.68 -29.38
CA ARG A 174 3.10 12.60 -29.26
C ARG A 174 3.16 11.71 -30.48
N VAL A 175 2.01 11.36 -31.05
CA VAL A 175 1.94 10.56 -32.27
C VAL A 175 2.51 11.34 -33.48
N ILE A 176 2.15 12.61 -33.63
CA ILE A 176 2.68 13.46 -34.69
C ILE A 176 4.21 13.63 -34.54
N ALA A 177 4.70 13.84 -33.32
CA ALA A 177 6.14 13.93 -33.06
C ALA A 177 6.89 12.63 -33.38
N ALA A 178 6.26 11.47 -33.05
CA ALA A 178 6.84 10.16 -33.36
C ALA A 178 6.83 9.85 -34.87
N LEU A 179 5.77 10.24 -35.58
CA LEU A 179 5.63 10.02 -37.03
C LEU A 179 6.41 11.04 -37.87
N SER A 180 6.62 12.27 -37.36
CA SER A 180 7.37 13.32 -38.01
C SER A 180 8.87 13.13 -37.96
N GLY A 181 9.33 11.99 -37.46
CA GLY A 181 10.69 11.48 -37.35
C GLY A 181 11.80 12.41 -37.84
N LYS A 182 12.21 13.40 -37.05
CA LYS A 182 13.42 14.12 -37.27
C LYS A 182 14.60 13.20 -36.95
N ARG A 183 15.11 12.51 -37.97
CA ARG A 183 16.44 11.87 -37.87
C ARG A 183 17.44 12.90 -37.39
N PRO A 184 18.27 12.62 -36.38
CA PRO A 184 19.41 13.46 -36.10
C PRO A 184 20.38 13.31 -37.27
N ASP A 185 20.54 14.41 -38.03
CA ASP A 185 21.51 14.53 -39.08
C ASP A 185 22.91 14.32 -38.51
N GLY A 186 23.63 13.52 -39.25
CA GLY A 186 25.00 13.10 -39.21
C GLY A 186 26.03 13.94 -38.46
N VAL A 187 26.81 13.21 -37.72
CA VAL A 187 28.19 13.61 -37.38
C VAL A 187 29.12 13.14 -38.50
N LYS A 188 29.79 14.09 -39.10
CA LYS A 188 30.99 13.85 -39.86
C LYS A 188 32.14 13.45 -38.96
#